data_3b540799fa0d142b26b5477200dbe82a
#
_entry.id   3b540799fa0d142b26b5477200dbe82a
#
_cell.length_a   1.000
_cell.length_b   1.000
_cell.length_c   1.000
_cell.angle_alpha   90.00
_cell.angle_beta   90.00
_cell.angle_gamma   90.00
#
_symmetry.space_group_name_H-M   'P 1'
#
loop_
_entity.id
_entity.type
_entity.pdbx_description
1 polymer ?
#
loop_
_entity_poly.entity_id
_entity_poly.type
_entity_poly.pdbx_seq_one_letter_code
_entity_poly.pdbx_strand_id
1 'polypeptide(L)'
;MDTQTTRRALLLAAPALMLAGPALALAPADQAMVDQAVAYLQGLPSAKGRFVQTDPRGSVSKGVIYMQRPGRARFEYDAPSSLLVVSDGKVVSVADKRLKTVNRYFLSQTPLKLFLADEIRLDRGVSVTRVNRLTDGFEITAQDRVGKTRGQIVLTFSDSPMQLLGWKITDARNAETQVRLISLVRATDLDPGLFRAPFPKQPTQR
;
A
#
# COMPACT_ATOMS: atom_id res chain seq x y z
N MET A 1 38.57 66.45 35.93
CA MET A 1 37.41 66.67 34.98
C MET A 1 37.55 65.59 33.89
N ASP A 2 36.95 64.40 34.19
CA ASP A 2 37.09 63.23 33.33
C ASP A 2 35.79 63.00 32.62
N THR A 3 35.80 63.17 31.31
CA THR A 3 34.71 62.86 30.42
C THR A 3 34.81 61.43 29.97
N GLN A 4 33.98 60.55 30.52
CA GLN A 4 33.82 59.16 30.10
C GLN A 4 32.95 59.10 28.81
N THR A 5 33.56 58.72 27.72
CA THR A 5 32.88 58.47 26.44
C THR A 5 32.32 57.06 26.41
N THR A 6 31.02 56.94 26.55
CA THR A 6 30.29 55.66 26.48
C THR A 6 30.17 55.19 25.04
N ARG A 7 30.92 54.15 24.63
CA ARG A 7 30.78 53.46 23.34
C ARG A 7 29.56 52.55 23.37
N ARG A 8 28.50 52.94 22.68
CA ARG A 8 27.34 52.08 22.41
C ARG A 8 27.71 51.12 21.27
N ALA A 9 27.88 49.83 21.59
CA ALA A 9 28.02 48.77 20.60
C ALA A 9 26.65 48.45 20.03
N LEU A 10 26.42 48.74 18.74
CA LEU A 10 25.27 48.30 17.98
C LEU A 10 25.47 46.79 17.61
N LEU A 11 24.72 45.91 18.24
CA LEU A 11 24.65 44.52 17.84
C LEU A 11 23.69 44.43 16.62
N LEU A 12 24.25 44.28 15.44
CA LEU A 12 23.53 43.92 14.23
C LEU A 12 23.13 42.43 14.32
N ALA A 13 21.87 42.16 14.66
CA ALA A 13 21.28 40.83 14.55
C ALA A 13 20.97 40.55 13.06
N ALA A 14 21.78 39.72 12.42
CA ALA A 14 21.48 39.21 11.08
C ALA A 14 20.33 38.19 11.17
N PRO A 15 19.26 38.33 10.36
CA PRO A 15 18.23 37.30 10.31
C PRO A 15 18.80 36.05 9.61
N ALA A 16 18.89 34.94 10.33
CA ALA A 16 19.17 33.63 9.74
C ALA A 16 18.01 33.24 8.83
N LEU A 17 18.16 33.39 7.52
CA LEU A 17 17.27 32.79 6.55
C LEU A 17 17.40 31.27 6.67
N MET A 18 16.40 30.64 7.29
CA MET A 18 16.24 29.20 7.21
C MET A 18 15.86 28.84 5.77
N LEU A 19 16.85 28.37 5.01
CA LEU A 19 16.62 27.70 3.73
C LEU A 19 15.87 26.39 4.02
N ALA A 20 14.54 26.45 3.91
CA ALA A 20 13.73 25.25 3.80
C ALA A 20 14.19 24.55 2.51
N GLY A 21 14.92 23.43 2.66
CA GLY A 21 15.35 22.61 1.53
C GLY A 21 14.12 22.19 0.73
N PRO A 22 14.18 22.18 -0.62
CA PRO A 22 13.07 21.76 -1.44
C PRO A 22 12.71 20.32 -1.05
N ALA A 23 11.46 20.08 -0.70
CA ALA A 23 10.91 18.73 -0.69
C ALA A 23 11.21 18.16 -2.09
N LEU A 24 11.94 17.04 -2.16
CA LEU A 24 12.28 16.39 -3.42
C LEU A 24 10.97 15.97 -4.10
N ALA A 25 10.48 16.81 -4.98
CA ALA A 25 9.38 16.48 -5.88
C ALA A 25 9.87 15.41 -6.86
N LEU A 26 8.99 14.48 -7.22
CA LEU A 26 9.30 13.51 -8.28
C LEU A 26 9.64 14.24 -9.58
N ALA A 27 10.53 13.66 -10.39
CA ALA A 27 10.76 14.14 -11.72
C ALA A 27 9.44 14.14 -12.53
N PRO A 28 9.20 15.07 -13.47
CA PRO A 28 7.95 15.14 -14.22
C PRO A 28 7.58 13.83 -14.92
N ALA A 29 8.55 13.09 -15.45
CA ALA A 29 8.34 11.78 -16.07
C ALA A 29 7.87 10.73 -15.06
N ASP A 30 8.43 10.73 -13.85
CA ASP A 30 8.05 9.82 -12.77
C ASP A 30 6.64 10.15 -12.26
N GLN A 31 6.31 11.44 -12.16
CA GLN A 31 4.98 11.89 -11.77
C GLN A 31 3.93 11.44 -12.79
N ALA A 32 4.22 11.52 -14.09
CA ALA A 32 3.32 11.05 -15.14
C ALA A 32 3.03 9.54 -15.03
N MET A 33 4.04 8.72 -14.70
CA MET A 33 3.84 7.28 -14.45
C MET A 33 2.98 7.02 -13.20
N VAL A 34 3.19 7.79 -12.14
CA VAL A 34 2.35 7.73 -10.94
C VAL A 34 0.90 8.08 -11.26
N ASP A 35 0.67 9.14 -12.02
CA ASP A 35 -0.66 9.59 -12.41
C ASP A 35 -1.38 8.55 -13.28
N GLN A 36 -0.67 7.91 -14.22
CA GLN A 36 -1.20 6.81 -15.02
C GLN A 36 -1.60 5.60 -14.16
N ALA A 37 -0.75 5.22 -13.20
CA ALA A 37 -1.04 4.14 -12.28
C ALA A 37 -2.27 4.43 -11.41
N VAL A 38 -2.39 5.66 -10.89
CA VAL A 38 -3.55 6.12 -10.12
C VAL A 38 -4.82 6.07 -10.97
N ALA A 39 -4.77 6.60 -12.20
CA ALA A 39 -5.92 6.58 -13.12
C ALA A 39 -6.37 5.15 -13.44
N TYR A 40 -5.42 4.25 -13.73
CA TYR A 40 -5.72 2.82 -13.94
C TYR A 40 -6.40 2.19 -12.72
N LEU A 41 -5.78 2.32 -11.54
CA LEU A 41 -6.33 1.77 -10.32
C LEU A 41 -7.69 2.40 -9.99
N GLN A 42 -7.87 3.70 -10.16
CA GLN A 42 -9.13 4.40 -9.93
C GLN A 42 -10.22 3.92 -10.91
N GLY A 43 -9.84 3.63 -12.14
CA GLY A 43 -10.70 3.02 -13.15
C GLY A 43 -11.12 1.58 -12.86
N LEU A 44 -10.60 0.93 -11.81
CA LEU A 44 -10.87 -0.47 -11.46
C LEU A 44 -11.51 -0.60 -10.07
N PRO A 45 -12.78 -0.14 -9.89
CA PRO A 45 -13.44 -0.14 -8.58
C PRO A 45 -13.72 -1.55 -8.06
N SER A 46 -13.89 -2.52 -8.96
CA SER A 46 -14.19 -3.91 -8.65
C SER A 46 -13.50 -4.82 -9.66
N ALA A 47 -12.86 -5.89 -9.18
CA ALA A 47 -12.09 -6.81 -10.02
C ALA A 47 -12.07 -8.22 -9.45
N LYS A 48 -11.84 -9.20 -10.34
CA LYS A 48 -11.48 -10.57 -9.98
C LYS A 48 -10.30 -11.02 -10.83
N GLY A 49 -9.52 -11.97 -10.30
CA GLY A 49 -8.38 -12.50 -11.02
C GLY A 49 -7.75 -13.72 -10.37
N ARG A 50 -6.66 -14.14 -10.97
CA ARG A 50 -5.81 -15.21 -10.45
C ARG A 50 -4.48 -14.64 -10.03
N PHE A 51 -3.92 -15.14 -8.93
CA PHE A 51 -2.63 -14.71 -8.43
C PHE A 51 -1.71 -15.88 -8.08
N VAL A 52 -0.42 -15.57 -8.03
CA VAL A 52 0.63 -16.39 -7.42
C VAL A 52 1.26 -15.54 -6.33
N GLN A 53 1.39 -16.08 -5.14
CA GLN A 53 2.06 -15.45 -4.02
C GLN A 53 3.31 -16.24 -3.64
N THR A 54 4.41 -15.53 -3.42
CA THR A 54 5.62 -16.05 -2.78
C THR A 54 5.71 -15.43 -1.39
N ASP A 55 5.76 -16.27 -0.38
CA ASP A 55 5.89 -15.85 1.02
C ASP A 55 7.36 -15.54 1.39
N PRO A 56 7.65 -14.97 2.59
CA PRO A 56 9.01 -14.65 3.00
C PRO A 56 9.97 -15.85 3.13
N ARG A 57 9.44 -17.07 3.14
CA ARG A 57 10.23 -18.31 3.18
C ARG A 57 10.46 -18.92 1.79
N GLY A 58 9.97 -18.23 0.74
CA GLY A 58 10.04 -18.70 -0.65
C GLY A 58 8.94 -19.70 -1.03
N SER A 59 7.98 -19.99 -0.15
CA SER A 59 6.87 -20.89 -0.46
C SER A 59 5.91 -20.23 -1.44
N VAL A 60 5.52 -20.98 -2.46
CA VAL A 60 4.64 -20.48 -3.53
C VAL A 60 3.22 -21.03 -3.34
N SER A 61 2.26 -20.15 -3.35
CA SER A 61 0.82 -20.45 -3.32
C SER A 61 0.12 -19.75 -4.48
N LYS A 62 -1.00 -20.31 -4.92
CA LYS A 62 -1.85 -19.73 -5.98
C LYS A 62 -3.25 -19.54 -5.44
N GLY A 63 -4.05 -18.73 -6.13
CA GLY A 63 -5.42 -18.54 -5.72
C GLY A 63 -6.20 -17.57 -6.60
N VAL A 64 -7.39 -17.24 -6.12
CA VAL A 64 -8.30 -16.27 -6.72
C VAL A 64 -8.34 -15.03 -5.85
N ILE A 65 -8.29 -13.87 -6.48
CA ILE A 65 -8.51 -12.58 -5.84
C ILE A 65 -9.86 -12.00 -6.29
N TYR A 66 -10.60 -11.47 -5.33
CA TYR A 66 -11.74 -10.60 -5.54
C TYR A 66 -11.45 -9.29 -4.84
N MET A 67 -11.76 -8.19 -5.48
CA MET A 67 -11.56 -6.85 -4.95
C MET A 67 -12.79 -5.99 -5.24
N GLN A 68 -13.22 -5.24 -4.25
CA GLN A 68 -14.28 -4.23 -4.39
C GLN A 68 -13.95 -3.05 -3.48
N ARG A 69 -13.66 -1.90 -4.06
CA ARG A 69 -13.42 -0.69 -3.30
C ARG A 69 -14.72 -0.07 -2.81
N PRO A 70 -14.70 0.63 -1.67
CA PRO A 70 -13.55 0.80 -0.78
C PRO A 70 -13.28 -0.40 0.14
N GLY A 71 -12.01 -0.71 0.31
CA GLY A 71 -11.49 -1.54 1.41
C GLY A 71 -11.74 -3.03 1.34
N ARG A 72 -12.55 -3.53 0.43
CA ARG A 72 -12.95 -4.94 0.38
C ARG A 72 -12.03 -5.73 -0.54
N ALA A 73 -11.55 -6.87 -0.03
CA ALA A 73 -10.78 -7.83 -0.81
C ALA A 73 -10.95 -9.23 -0.23
N ARG A 74 -10.81 -10.25 -1.09
CA ARG A 74 -10.75 -11.65 -0.72
C ARG A 74 -9.66 -12.33 -1.53
N PHE A 75 -8.77 -13.02 -0.84
CA PHE A 75 -7.77 -13.90 -1.43
C PHE A 75 -8.10 -15.32 -0.97
N GLU A 76 -8.49 -16.16 -1.91
CA GLU A 76 -8.82 -17.55 -1.67
C GLU A 76 -7.75 -18.42 -2.30
N TYR A 77 -7.02 -19.14 -1.46
CA TYR A 77 -5.89 -19.93 -1.89
C TYR A 77 -6.35 -21.32 -2.36
N ASP A 78 -5.73 -21.80 -3.42
CA ASP A 78 -5.96 -23.14 -3.96
C ASP A 78 -5.38 -24.20 -3.02
N ALA A 79 -5.93 -25.43 -3.06
CA ALA A 79 -5.33 -26.55 -2.38
C ALA A 79 -3.86 -26.78 -2.79
N PRO A 80 -2.99 -27.21 -1.90
CA PRO A 80 -3.26 -27.68 -0.53
C PRO A 80 -3.37 -26.59 0.53
N SER A 81 -3.26 -25.29 0.16
CA SER A 81 -3.36 -24.20 1.13
C SER A 81 -4.77 -24.08 1.70
N SER A 82 -4.86 -23.96 3.01
CA SER A 82 -6.10 -23.71 3.74
C SER A 82 -6.34 -22.24 4.07
N LEU A 83 -5.46 -21.38 3.58
CA LEU A 83 -5.50 -19.95 3.87
C LEU A 83 -6.68 -19.26 3.16
N LEU A 84 -7.22 -18.26 3.84
CA LEU A 84 -8.22 -17.34 3.34
C LEU A 84 -7.96 -15.96 3.96
N VAL A 85 -7.75 -14.97 3.12
CA VAL A 85 -7.61 -13.57 3.55
C VAL A 85 -8.82 -12.79 3.09
N VAL A 86 -9.51 -12.13 4.03
CA VAL A 86 -10.70 -11.32 3.73
C VAL A 86 -10.57 -9.96 4.39
N SER A 87 -10.74 -8.92 3.60
CA SER A 87 -10.95 -7.56 4.09
C SER A 87 -12.42 -7.17 3.91
N ASP A 88 -13.07 -6.75 5.00
CA ASP A 88 -14.47 -6.30 5.01
C ASP A 88 -14.65 -4.79 4.78
N GLY A 89 -13.53 -4.08 4.56
CA GLY A 89 -13.45 -2.63 4.45
C GLY A 89 -12.83 -1.95 5.67
N LYS A 90 -12.75 -2.63 6.81
CA LYS A 90 -12.18 -2.12 8.06
C LYS A 90 -11.14 -3.06 8.66
N VAL A 91 -11.39 -4.35 8.59
CA VAL A 91 -10.59 -5.41 9.21
C VAL A 91 -10.15 -6.40 8.14
N VAL A 92 -8.87 -6.74 8.15
CA VAL A 92 -8.29 -7.84 7.37
C VAL A 92 -8.23 -9.07 8.29
N SER A 93 -8.93 -10.12 7.91
CA SER A 93 -8.96 -11.42 8.59
C SER A 93 -8.12 -12.40 7.80
N VAL A 94 -7.07 -12.94 8.42
CA VAL A 94 -6.22 -14.01 7.88
C VAL A 94 -6.61 -15.30 8.59
N ALA A 95 -7.29 -16.19 7.89
CA ALA A 95 -7.84 -17.43 8.44
C ALA A 95 -7.14 -18.64 7.88
N ASP A 96 -6.88 -19.63 8.72
CA ASP A 96 -6.57 -20.99 8.32
C ASP A 96 -7.83 -21.85 8.50
N LYS A 97 -8.43 -22.30 7.39
CA LYS A 97 -9.68 -23.08 7.40
C LYS A 97 -9.49 -24.45 8.03
N ARG A 98 -8.29 -25.05 7.91
CA ARG A 98 -7.95 -26.36 8.47
C ARG A 98 -7.78 -26.30 9.98
N LEU A 99 -7.08 -25.27 10.47
CA LEU A 99 -6.83 -25.07 11.90
C LEU A 99 -7.99 -24.34 12.59
N LYS A 100 -8.95 -23.82 11.84
CA LYS A 100 -10.07 -22.97 12.33
C LYS A 100 -9.59 -21.76 13.13
N THR A 101 -8.43 -21.20 12.78
CA THR A 101 -7.85 -20.02 13.42
C THR A 101 -8.06 -18.79 12.55
N VAL A 102 -8.08 -17.61 13.18
CA VAL A 102 -8.16 -16.33 12.48
C VAL A 102 -7.37 -15.26 13.22
N ASN A 103 -6.48 -14.59 12.50
CA ASN A 103 -5.81 -13.37 12.95
C ASN A 103 -6.47 -12.16 12.29
N ARG A 104 -6.67 -11.09 13.05
CA ARG A 104 -7.34 -9.87 12.57
C ARG A 104 -6.43 -8.67 12.71
N TYR A 105 -6.40 -7.83 11.68
CA TYR A 105 -5.62 -6.61 11.61
C TYR A 105 -6.53 -5.47 11.13
N PHE A 106 -6.35 -4.26 11.63
CA PHE A 106 -7.03 -3.12 11.02
C PHE A 106 -6.48 -2.88 9.62
N LEU A 107 -7.36 -2.75 8.61
CA LEU A 107 -6.95 -2.44 7.24
C LEU A 107 -6.07 -1.20 7.18
N SER A 108 -6.37 -0.19 8.01
CA SER A 108 -5.58 1.04 8.13
C SER A 108 -4.13 0.85 8.56
N GLN A 109 -3.80 -0.32 9.12
CA GLN A 109 -2.45 -0.70 9.56
C GLN A 109 -1.75 -1.64 8.57
N THR A 110 -2.37 -1.91 7.43
CA THR A 110 -1.81 -2.78 6.39
C THR A 110 -1.51 -2.00 5.12
N PRO A 111 -0.48 -2.37 4.35
CA PRO A 111 -0.20 -1.76 3.05
C PRO A 111 -1.34 -1.90 2.03
N LEU A 112 -2.23 -2.88 2.21
CA LEU A 112 -3.42 -3.06 1.35
C LEU A 112 -4.33 -1.84 1.32
N LYS A 113 -4.36 -1.04 2.40
CA LYS A 113 -5.09 0.22 2.48
C LYS A 113 -4.82 1.12 1.27
N LEU A 114 -3.57 1.13 0.77
CA LEU A 114 -3.14 2.05 -0.28
C LEU A 114 -3.87 1.80 -1.60
N PHE A 115 -4.05 0.53 -1.97
CA PHE A 115 -4.68 0.22 -3.24
C PHE A 115 -6.17 -0.16 -3.12
N LEU A 116 -6.66 -0.37 -1.89
CA LEU A 116 -8.09 -0.60 -1.59
C LEU A 116 -8.83 0.68 -1.15
N ALA A 117 -8.17 1.83 -1.13
CA ALA A 117 -8.81 3.09 -0.79
C ALA A 117 -9.95 3.42 -1.77
N ASP A 118 -10.94 4.19 -1.32
CA ASP A 118 -12.00 4.72 -2.18
C ASP A 118 -11.40 5.63 -3.25
N GLU A 119 -10.62 6.59 -2.81
CA GLU A 119 -9.80 7.45 -3.66
C GLU A 119 -8.33 7.03 -3.53
N ILE A 120 -7.72 6.61 -4.65
CA ILE A 120 -6.30 6.27 -4.70
C ILE A 120 -5.50 7.58 -4.71
N ARG A 121 -4.86 7.88 -3.59
CA ARG A 121 -4.06 9.10 -3.39
C ARG A 121 -2.65 8.68 -3.00
N LEU A 122 -1.70 8.89 -3.92
CA LEU A 122 -0.28 8.68 -3.65
C LEU A 122 0.44 9.98 -3.21
N ASP A 123 -0.32 11.06 -3.05
CA ASP A 123 0.12 12.39 -2.58
C ASP A 123 -0.27 12.68 -1.13
N ARG A 124 -1.24 11.95 -0.55
CA ARG A 124 -1.73 12.14 0.82
C ARG A 124 -1.63 10.89 1.66
N GLY A 125 -0.96 11.01 2.82
CA GLY A 125 -0.79 9.90 3.75
C GLY A 125 0.15 8.79 3.25
N VAL A 126 0.65 8.93 2.03
CA VAL A 126 1.59 8.03 1.35
C VAL A 126 2.72 8.88 0.77
N SER A 127 3.92 8.34 0.77
CA SER A 127 5.05 8.91 0.07
C SER A 127 5.47 7.94 -1.02
N VAL A 128 5.42 8.39 -2.27
CA VAL A 128 6.14 7.70 -3.35
C VAL A 128 7.62 8.02 -3.17
N THR A 129 8.41 6.98 -2.89
CA THR A 129 9.84 7.14 -2.60
C THR A 129 10.72 6.83 -3.80
N ARG A 130 10.18 6.08 -4.77
CA ARG A 130 10.88 5.72 -6.01
C ARG A 130 9.90 5.35 -7.12
N VAL A 131 10.23 5.75 -8.33
CA VAL A 131 9.67 5.19 -9.56
C VAL A 131 10.83 4.58 -10.34
N ASN A 132 10.69 3.35 -10.80
CA ASN A 132 11.71 2.63 -11.52
C ASN A 132 11.15 2.19 -12.87
N ARG A 133 11.75 2.65 -13.97
CA ARG A 133 11.38 2.26 -15.33
C ARG A 133 11.91 0.85 -15.63
N LEU A 134 11.04 0.03 -16.19
CA LEU A 134 11.35 -1.31 -16.71
C LEU A 134 11.29 -1.28 -18.24
N THR A 135 11.66 -2.38 -18.90
CA THR A 135 11.59 -2.50 -20.36
C THR A 135 10.14 -2.34 -20.88
N ASP A 136 9.18 -3.01 -20.23
CA ASP A 136 7.78 -3.06 -20.67
C ASP A 136 6.81 -2.51 -19.61
N GLY A 137 7.30 -1.57 -18.75
CA GLY A 137 6.47 -1.03 -17.69
C GLY A 137 7.26 -0.24 -16.67
N PHE A 138 6.78 -0.21 -15.43
CA PHE A 138 7.43 0.50 -14.33
C PHE A 138 7.00 -0.02 -12.96
N GLU A 139 7.76 0.34 -11.95
CA GLU A 139 7.47 0.08 -10.55
C GLU A 139 7.33 1.39 -9.78
N ILE A 140 6.38 1.41 -8.86
CA ILE A 140 6.19 2.51 -7.90
C ILE A 140 6.42 1.95 -6.51
N THR A 141 7.41 2.49 -5.80
CA THR A 141 7.63 2.21 -4.37
C THR A 141 6.94 3.27 -3.54
N ALA A 142 6.09 2.84 -2.62
CA ALA A 142 5.35 3.72 -1.74
C ALA A 142 5.43 3.27 -0.28
N GLN A 143 5.40 4.26 0.64
CA GLN A 143 5.44 4.06 2.08
C GLN A 143 4.37 4.90 2.77
N ASP A 144 3.90 4.48 3.94
CA ASP A 144 3.00 5.29 4.76
C ASP A 144 3.75 6.48 5.37
N ARG A 145 3.34 7.70 5.04
CA ARG A 145 3.91 8.95 5.57
C ARG A 145 3.73 9.12 7.08
N VAL A 146 2.68 8.56 7.63
CA VAL A 146 2.30 8.76 9.03
C VAL A 146 3.00 7.74 9.95
N GLY A 147 3.74 6.79 9.37
CA GLY A 147 4.51 5.80 10.11
C GLY A 147 3.69 4.81 10.94
N LYS A 148 2.36 4.77 10.75
CA LYS A 148 1.49 3.80 11.41
C LYS A 148 1.66 2.40 10.84
N THR A 149 2.04 2.30 9.56
CA THR A 149 2.37 1.07 8.88
C THR A 149 3.86 1.08 8.58
N ARG A 150 4.66 0.44 9.44
CA ARG A 150 6.08 0.25 9.14
C ARG A 150 6.19 -0.77 8.00
N GLY A 151 6.68 -0.34 6.85
CA GLY A 151 6.85 -1.18 5.67
C GLY A 151 6.68 -0.39 4.38
N GLN A 152 6.92 -1.06 3.29
CA GLN A 152 6.76 -0.48 1.96
C GLN A 152 5.97 -1.42 1.06
N ILE A 153 5.37 -0.84 0.03
CA ILE A 153 4.77 -1.57 -1.08
C ILE A 153 5.44 -1.14 -2.38
N VAL A 154 5.77 -2.11 -3.21
CA VAL A 154 6.18 -1.89 -4.60
C VAL A 154 5.05 -2.38 -5.49
N LEU A 155 4.48 -1.52 -6.30
CA LEU A 155 3.47 -1.86 -7.30
C LEU A 155 4.15 -1.96 -8.66
N THR A 156 3.94 -3.05 -9.38
CA THR A 156 4.51 -3.29 -10.71
C THR A 156 3.42 -3.20 -11.76
N PHE A 157 3.63 -2.38 -12.79
CA PHE A 157 2.70 -2.16 -13.88
C PHE A 157 3.37 -2.46 -15.22
N SER A 158 2.57 -2.95 -16.21
CA SER A 158 2.90 -2.84 -17.63
C SER A 158 2.39 -1.50 -18.17
N ASP A 159 2.95 -1.01 -19.26
CA ASP A 159 2.53 0.24 -19.91
C ASP A 159 1.74 0.03 -21.21
N SER A 160 1.87 -1.10 -21.87
CA SER A 160 1.20 -1.38 -23.15
C SER A 160 0.72 -2.84 -23.24
N PRO A 161 -0.53 -3.16 -22.86
CA PRO A 161 -1.52 -2.29 -22.23
C PRO A 161 -1.19 -1.98 -20.78
N MET A 162 -1.72 -0.86 -20.26
CA MET A 162 -1.58 -0.51 -18.85
C MET A 162 -2.32 -1.51 -17.96
N GLN A 163 -1.58 -2.23 -17.12
CA GLN A 163 -2.12 -3.24 -16.21
C GLN A 163 -1.29 -3.33 -14.93
N LEU A 164 -1.95 -3.58 -13.81
CA LEU A 164 -1.26 -3.98 -12.57
C LEU A 164 -0.80 -5.44 -12.74
N LEU A 165 0.51 -5.66 -12.72
CA LEU A 165 1.11 -7.01 -12.82
C LEU A 165 1.27 -7.67 -11.46
N GLY A 166 1.33 -6.89 -10.38
CA GLY A 166 1.47 -7.40 -9.04
C GLY A 166 2.00 -6.37 -8.06
N TRP A 167 2.33 -6.85 -6.87
CA TRP A 167 2.94 -6.03 -5.82
C TRP A 167 3.86 -6.86 -4.93
N LYS A 168 4.78 -6.17 -4.28
CA LYS A 168 5.63 -6.69 -3.23
C LYS A 168 5.45 -5.86 -1.96
N ILE A 169 5.22 -6.50 -0.85
CA ILE A 169 5.11 -5.88 0.47
C ILE A 169 6.32 -6.29 1.28
N THR A 170 7.02 -5.31 1.84
CA THR A 170 8.06 -5.52 2.86
C THR A 170 7.51 -5.03 4.19
N ASP A 171 7.42 -5.90 5.18
CA ASP A 171 6.90 -5.56 6.51
C ASP A 171 7.97 -4.89 7.40
N ALA A 172 7.59 -4.52 8.63
CA ALA A 172 8.48 -3.88 9.61
C ALA A 172 9.68 -4.75 10.03
N ARG A 173 9.67 -6.05 9.75
CA ARG A 173 10.73 -7.01 10.04
C ARG A 173 11.56 -7.36 8.81
N ASN A 174 11.40 -6.60 7.72
CA ASN A 174 11.97 -6.86 6.41
C ASN A 174 11.54 -8.20 5.78
N ALA A 175 10.41 -8.75 6.19
CA ALA A 175 9.85 -9.93 5.57
C ALA A 175 9.11 -9.54 4.29
N GLU A 176 9.49 -10.15 3.17
CA GLU A 176 8.92 -9.83 1.85
C GLU A 176 7.84 -10.84 1.46
N THR A 177 6.70 -10.34 1.03
CA THR A 177 5.64 -11.11 0.38
C THR A 177 5.41 -10.52 -1.00
N GLN A 178 5.54 -11.34 -2.03
CA GLN A 178 5.31 -10.94 -3.41
C GLN A 178 4.04 -11.58 -3.94
N VAL A 179 3.20 -10.79 -4.60
CA VAL A 179 2.03 -11.26 -5.32
C VAL A 179 2.18 -10.87 -6.80
N ARG A 180 2.12 -11.87 -7.67
CA ARG A 180 2.05 -11.70 -9.13
C ARG A 180 0.65 -12.04 -9.60
N LEU A 181 0.06 -11.18 -10.38
CA LEU A 181 -1.25 -11.40 -10.99
C LEU A 181 -1.07 -12.16 -12.32
N ILE A 182 -1.80 -13.26 -12.44
CA ILE A 182 -1.90 -14.00 -13.71
C ILE A 182 -2.97 -13.35 -14.59
N SER A 183 -4.03 -12.86 -13.94
CA SER A 183 -5.10 -12.10 -14.56
C SER A 183 -5.71 -11.16 -13.52
N LEU A 184 -6.19 -10.02 -13.98
CA LEU A 184 -7.04 -9.13 -13.20
C LEU A 184 -7.99 -8.45 -14.16
N VAL A 185 -9.28 -8.74 -14.04
CA VAL A 185 -10.31 -8.18 -14.93
C VAL A 185 -11.37 -7.46 -14.09
N ARG A 186 -11.94 -6.40 -14.65
CA ARG A 186 -13.08 -5.74 -14.04
C ARG A 186 -14.19 -6.76 -13.78
N ALA A 187 -14.79 -6.69 -12.62
CA ALA A 187 -15.93 -7.50 -12.24
C ALA A 187 -17.11 -6.58 -11.95
N THR A 188 -18.28 -6.97 -12.45
CA THR A 188 -19.58 -6.43 -12.06
C THR A 188 -20.22 -7.45 -11.13
N ASP A 189 -21.07 -7.01 -10.21
CA ASP A 189 -21.96 -7.87 -9.43
C ASP A 189 -21.27 -8.93 -8.55
N LEU A 190 -20.15 -8.53 -7.89
CA LEU A 190 -19.55 -9.39 -6.87
C LEU A 190 -20.49 -9.55 -5.68
N ASP A 191 -20.77 -10.81 -5.29
CA ASP A 191 -21.57 -11.10 -4.10
C ASP A 191 -20.94 -10.45 -2.86
N PRO A 192 -21.68 -9.58 -2.14
CA PRO A 192 -21.19 -8.97 -0.91
C PRO A 192 -20.78 -9.99 0.17
N GLY A 193 -21.34 -11.21 0.11
CA GLY A 193 -20.99 -12.33 0.99
C GLY A 193 -19.52 -12.76 0.87
N LEU A 194 -18.88 -12.55 -0.27
CA LEU A 194 -17.45 -12.82 -0.49
C LEU A 194 -16.55 -12.10 0.53
N PHE A 195 -16.98 -10.92 0.99
CA PHE A 195 -16.19 -10.06 1.87
C PHE A 195 -16.54 -10.20 3.36
N ARG A 196 -17.31 -11.23 3.72
CA ARG A 196 -17.58 -11.55 5.13
C ARG A 196 -16.45 -12.37 5.71
N ALA A 197 -16.03 -12.00 6.94
CA ALA A 197 -15.01 -12.75 7.66
C ALA A 197 -15.45 -14.20 7.89
N PRO A 198 -14.55 -15.18 7.68
CA PRO A 198 -14.93 -16.61 7.65
C PRO A 198 -15.38 -17.18 9.00
N PHE A 199 -15.00 -16.57 10.11
CA PHE A 199 -15.40 -17.01 11.45
C PHE A 199 -15.88 -15.81 12.25
N PRO A 200 -17.09 -15.84 12.83
CA PRO A 200 -17.54 -14.81 13.75
C PRO A 200 -16.60 -14.72 14.95
N LYS A 201 -16.52 -13.55 15.61
CA LYS A 201 -15.79 -13.42 16.88
C LYS A 201 -16.29 -14.53 17.81
N GLN A 202 -15.41 -15.42 18.26
CA GLN A 202 -15.75 -16.25 19.42
C GLN A 202 -16.03 -15.27 20.58
N PRO A 203 -17.14 -15.43 21.30
CA PRO A 203 -17.35 -14.67 22.53
C PRO A 203 -16.15 -14.92 23.43
N THR A 204 -15.51 -13.85 23.86
CA THR A 204 -14.45 -13.92 24.86
C THR A 204 -15.08 -14.58 26.10
N GLN A 205 -14.71 -15.82 26.39
CA GLN A 205 -15.02 -16.41 27.68
C GLN A 205 -14.34 -15.52 28.72
N ARG A 206 -15.14 -14.88 29.57
CA ARG A 206 -14.69 -14.15 30.76
C ARG A 206 -14.30 -15.13 31.83
#